data_4b17b1dcda792815ec6d3568174593d5
#
_entry.id   4b17b1dcda792815ec6d3568174593d5
#
_cell.length_a   1.000
_cell.length_b   1.000
_cell.length_c   1.000
_cell.angle_alpha   90.00
_cell.angle_beta   90.00
_cell.angle_gamma   90.00
#
_symmetry.space_group_name_H-M   'P 1'
#
loop_
_entity.id
_entity.type
_entity.pdbx_description
1 polymer ?
#
loop_
_entity_poly.entity_id
_entity_poly.type
_entity_poly.pdbx_seq_one_letter_code
_entity_poly.pdbx_strand_id
1 'polypeptide(L)'
;MRTYSAKPESVKREWFVVDAAGKTLGRLATEIARRLRGKHKAEFTPHVDTGDYIVVVNAEKIAVTGNKETDKTYYSHTGFPGGIKEITLDKLRQKAPERILHSAVKGMIPHNPLGRACLRKLKIFVGPEHSHAAQQPKELNI
;
A
#
# COMPACT_ATOMS: atom_id res chain seq x y z
N MET A 1 -4.39 -36.42 5.83
CA MET A 1 -3.48 -35.26 5.96
C MET A 1 -4.30 -33.97 6.04
N ARG A 2 -4.05 -33.13 7.03
CA ARG A 2 -4.76 -31.84 7.17
C ARG A 2 -3.81 -30.71 6.81
N THR A 3 -4.25 -29.77 5.98
CA THR A 3 -3.51 -28.55 5.70
C THR A 3 -3.66 -27.59 6.88
N TYR A 4 -2.60 -26.81 7.15
CA TYR A 4 -2.63 -25.79 8.19
C TYR A 4 -3.60 -24.67 7.80
N SER A 5 -4.40 -24.24 8.75
CA SER A 5 -5.27 -23.07 8.63
C SER A 5 -5.00 -22.13 9.82
N ALA A 6 -4.59 -20.90 9.53
CA ALA A 6 -4.28 -19.92 10.56
C ALA A 6 -5.54 -19.53 11.34
N LYS A 7 -5.37 -19.30 12.64
CA LYS A 7 -6.40 -18.69 13.49
C LYS A 7 -6.07 -17.22 13.69
N PRO A 8 -7.06 -16.31 13.70
CA PRO A 8 -6.81 -14.87 13.90
C PRO A 8 -6.01 -14.55 15.15
N GLU A 9 -6.21 -15.34 16.22
CA GLU A 9 -5.55 -15.15 17.52
C GLU A 9 -4.08 -15.57 17.52
N SER A 10 -3.70 -16.51 16.64
CA SER A 10 -2.34 -17.06 16.58
C SER A 10 -1.41 -16.31 15.64
N VAL A 11 -1.95 -15.43 14.81
CA VAL A 11 -1.17 -14.71 13.79
C VAL A 11 -0.29 -13.64 14.46
N LYS A 12 1.02 -13.73 14.23
CA LYS A 12 1.98 -12.69 14.64
C LYS A 12 2.12 -11.68 13.51
N ARG A 13 1.85 -10.41 13.81
CA ARG A 13 2.01 -9.29 12.88
C ARG A 13 3.21 -8.46 13.29
N GLU A 14 4.12 -8.26 12.36
CA GLU A 14 5.29 -7.42 12.54
C GLU A 14 5.11 -6.05 11.87
N TRP A 15 5.94 -5.10 12.28
CA TRP A 15 5.98 -3.77 11.69
C TRP A 15 7.24 -3.61 10.84
N PHE A 16 7.07 -3.12 9.64
CA PHE A 16 8.16 -2.84 8.72
C PHE A 16 8.10 -1.40 8.23
N VAL A 17 9.27 -0.79 8.04
CA VAL A 17 9.42 0.50 7.39
C VAL A 17 10.10 0.32 6.04
N VAL A 18 9.56 0.99 5.02
CA VAL A 18 10.07 0.95 3.64
C VAL A 18 10.32 2.38 3.17
N ASP A 19 11.51 2.62 2.65
CA ASP A 19 11.81 3.86 1.96
C ASP A 19 11.40 3.77 0.49
N ALA A 20 10.50 4.66 0.07
CA ALA A 20 9.99 4.71 -1.30
C ALA A 20 10.86 5.56 -2.25
N ALA A 21 11.87 6.26 -1.76
CA ALA A 21 12.69 7.15 -2.56
C ALA A 21 13.37 6.42 -3.73
N GLY A 22 13.14 6.89 -4.96
CA GLY A 22 13.74 6.33 -6.18
C GLY A 22 13.20 4.95 -6.61
N LYS A 23 12.28 4.37 -5.86
CA LYS A 23 11.70 3.05 -6.20
C LYS A 23 10.55 3.19 -7.18
N THR A 24 10.45 2.26 -8.11
CA THR A 24 9.38 2.23 -9.13
C THR A 24 8.03 1.93 -8.48
N LEU A 25 7.05 2.78 -8.72
CA LEU A 25 5.72 2.72 -8.10
C LEU A 25 5.07 1.33 -8.18
N GLY A 26 4.98 0.74 -9.37
CA GLY A 26 4.29 -0.54 -9.56
C GLY A 26 4.98 -1.71 -8.85
N ARG A 27 6.30 -1.79 -8.94
CA ARG A 27 7.08 -2.85 -8.29
C ARG A 27 7.04 -2.73 -6.77
N LEU A 28 7.18 -1.52 -6.24
CA LEU A 28 7.04 -1.26 -4.82
C LEU A 28 5.63 -1.64 -4.31
N ALA A 29 4.59 -1.20 -5.02
CA ALA A 29 3.20 -1.49 -4.66
C ALA A 29 2.89 -2.99 -4.66
N THR A 30 3.44 -3.76 -5.60
CA THR A 30 3.26 -5.22 -5.67
C THR A 30 3.83 -5.92 -4.42
N GLU A 31 5.02 -5.55 -4.02
CA GLU A 31 5.65 -6.16 -2.85
C GLU A 31 4.95 -5.76 -1.55
N ILE A 32 4.55 -4.49 -1.43
CA ILE A 32 3.74 -4.02 -0.30
C ILE A 32 2.41 -4.79 -0.22
N ALA A 33 1.68 -4.93 -1.32
CA ALA A 33 0.41 -5.64 -1.36
C ALA A 33 0.55 -7.12 -0.97
N ARG A 34 1.61 -7.76 -1.44
CA ARG A 34 1.96 -9.15 -1.09
C ARG A 34 2.15 -9.32 0.41
N ARG A 35 2.87 -8.39 1.06
CA ARG A 35 3.15 -8.44 2.50
C ARG A 35 1.96 -8.05 3.35
N LEU A 36 1.16 -7.08 2.93
CA LEU A 36 -0.08 -6.71 3.62
C LEU A 36 -1.07 -7.87 3.67
N ARG A 37 -1.12 -8.68 2.62
CA ARG A 37 -1.98 -9.86 2.57
C ARG A 37 -1.39 -11.08 3.29
N GLY A 38 -0.10 -11.10 3.52
CA GLY A 38 0.59 -12.20 4.21
C GLY A 38 1.07 -13.33 3.30
N LYS A 39 1.07 -13.15 1.98
CA LYS A 39 1.51 -14.18 1.01
C LYS A 39 3.00 -14.54 1.11
N HIS A 40 3.80 -13.77 1.80
CA HIS A 40 5.22 -14.05 2.08
C HIS A 40 5.42 -15.03 3.22
N LYS A 41 4.37 -15.31 4.01
CA LYS A 41 4.42 -16.22 5.16
C LYS A 41 3.96 -17.63 4.78
N ALA A 42 4.59 -18.64 5.37
CA ALA A 42 4.18 -20.02 5.19
C ALA A 42 2.78 -20.32 5.76
N GLU A 43 2.36 -19.56 6.77
CA GLU A 43 1.05 -19.66 7.43
C GLU A 43 -0.10 -18.97 6.67
N PHE A 44 0.15 -18.45 5.45
CA PHE A 44 -0.87 -17.76 4.68
C PHE A 44 -2.15 -18.58 4.54
N THR A 45 -3.26 -17.97 4.94
CA THR A 45 -4.60 -18.55 4.83
C THR A 45 -5.52 -17.53 4.15
N PRO A 46 -6.20 -17.88 3.04
CA PRO A 46 -6.94 -16.90 2.24
C PRO A 46 -8.06 -16.15 2.97
N HIS A 47 -8.70 -16.78 3.97
CA HIS A 47 -9.81 -16.18 4.71
C HIS A 47 -9.39 -15.47 6.01
N VAL A 48 -8.11 -15.49 6.35
CA VAL A 48 -7.56 -14.86 7.56
C VAL A 48 -6.53 -13.80 7.17
N ASP A 49 -6.55 -12.69 7.89
CA ASP A 49 -5.54 -11.63 7.73
C ASP A 49 -4.24 -12.03 8.43
N THR A 50 -3.29 -12.58 7.66
CA THR A 50 -1.98 -13.02 8.14
C THR A 50 -0.86 -12.00 7.85
N GLY A 51 -1.17 -10.87 7.23
CA GLY A 51 -0.20 -9.88 6.81
C GLY A 51 0.37 -9.01 7.94
N ASP A 52 1.40 -8.25 7.59
CA ASP A 52 2.11 -7.36 8.50
C ASP A 52 1.69 -5.90 8.31
N TYR A 53 2.10 -5.06 9.26
CA TYR A 53 1.98 -3.60 9.15
C TYR A 53 3.16 -3.04 8.35
N ILE A 54 2.87 -2.14 7.42
CA ILE A 54 3.89 -1.50 6.60
C ILE A 54 3.76 0.02 6.72
N VAL A 55 4.88 0.64 7.06
CA VAL A 55 5.07 2.08 7.09
C VAL A 55 5.92 2.45 5.89
N VAL A 56 5.44 3.34 5.04
CA VAL A 56 6.20 3.85 3.89
C VAL A 56 6.58 5.30 4.14
N VAL A 57 7.83 5.62 3.93
CA VAL A 57 8.37 6.98 4.03
C VAL A 57 8.82 7.49 2.66
N ASN A 58 8.99 8.80 2.53
CA ASN A 58 9.40 9.46 1.28
C ASN A 58 8.48 9.17 0.08
N ALA A 59 7.16 9.09 0.31
CA ALA A 59 6.19 8.79 -0.74
C ALA A 59 6.20 9.81 -1.90
N GLU A 60 6.62 11.04 -1.67
CA GLU A 60 6.80 12.07 -2.69
C GLU A 60 7.87 11.75 -3.74
N LYS A 61 8.88 10.95 -3.36
CA LYS A 61 10.06 10.63 -4.19
C LYS A 61 9.92 9.33 -4.96
N ILE A 62 8.72 8.77 -5.04
CA ILE A 62 8.46 7.57 -5.84
C ILE A 62 8.71 7.85 -7.32
N ALA A 63 9.43 6.93 -7.98
CA ALA A 63 9.70 7.00 -9.40
C ALA A 63 8.58 6.36 -10.24
N VAL A 64 8.29 6.96 -11.37
CA VAL A 64 7.44 6.39 -12.42
C VAL A 64 8.20 6.40 -13.74
N THR A 65 7.92 5.44 -14.62
CA THR A 65 8.61 5.30 -15.90
C THR A 65 7.79 5.88 -17.06
N GLY A 66 8.47 6.22 -18.16
CA GLY A 66 7.84 6.79 -19.36
C GLY A 66 7.18 8.15 -19.07
N ASN A 67 6.14 8.46 -19.82
CA ASN A 67 5.43 9.74 -19.74
C ASN A 67 4.28 9.73 -18.70
N LYS A 68 4.27 8.79 -17.77
CA LYS A 68 3.18 8.66 -16.78
C LYS A 68 3.00 9.87 -15.91
N GLU A 69 4.05 10.64 -15.65
CA GLU A 69 3.96 11.85 -14.84
C GLU A 69 2.93 12.83 -15.41
N THR A 70 2.88 12.98 -16.72
CA THR A 70 1.95 13.88 -17.41
C THR A 70 0.69 13.21 -17.90
N ASP A 71 0.78 11.93 -18.32
CA ASP A 71 -0.30 11.23 -19.05
C ASP A 71 -1.21 10.42 -18.15
N LYS A 72 -0.68 9.93 -17.00
CA LYS A 72 -1.51 9.14 -16.08
C LYS A 72 -2.52 10.03 -15.37
N THR A 73 -3.80 9.71 -15.56
CA THR A 73 -4.92 10.45 -14.98
C THR A 73 -5.68 9.58 -13.99
N TYR A 74 -6.00 10.18 -12.82
CA TYR A 74 -6.83 9.57 -11.80
C TYR A 74 -8.24 10.16 -11.89
N TYR A 75 -9.25 9.30 -11.96
CA TYR A 75 -10.65 9.70 -12.07
C TYR A 75 -11.39 9.47 -10.76
N SER A 76 -12.28 10.39 -10.44
CA SER A 76 -13.25 10.25 -9.35
C SER A 76 -14.59 10.81 -9.78
N HIS A 77 -15.67 10.38 -9.15
CA HIS A 77 -17.03 10.85 -9.47
C HIS A 77 -17.73 11.32 -8.20
N THR A 78 -18.46 12.44 -8.29
CA THR A 78 -19.16 13.01 -7.15
C THR A 78 -20.52 12.35 -6.85
N GLY A 79 -21.01 11.49 -7.77
CA GLY A 79 -22.33 10.87 -7.67
C GLY A 79 -23.47 11.71 -8.33
N PHE A 80 -23.16 12.91 -8.84
CA PHE A 80 -24.13 13.76 -9.53
C PHE A 80 -23.90 13.76 -11.04
N PRO A 81 -24.93 14.04 -11.87
CA PRO A 81 -24.76 14.16 -13.32
C PRO A 81 -23.63 15.13 -13.69
N GLY A 82 -22.73 14.71 -14.59
CA GLY A 82 -21.56 15.50 -14.98
C GLY A 82 -20.47 15.65 -13.91
N GLY A 83 -20.54 14.86 -12.83
CA GLY A 83 -19.65 14.97 -11.67
C GLY A 83 -18.33 14.21 -11.77
N ILE A 84 -17.85 13.87 -12.96
CA ILE A 84 -16.53 13.26 -13.12
C ILE A 84 -15.42 14.28 -12.88
N LYS A 85 -14.46 13.91 -12.05
CA LYS A 85 -13.27 14.71 -11.76
C LYS A 85 -12.02 13.92 -12.19
N GLU A 86 -11.07 14.63 -12.76
CA GLU A 86 -9.81 14.06 -13.20
C GLU A 86 -8.64 14.89 -12.68
N ILE A 87 -7.55 14.20 -12.37
CA ILE A 87 -6.30 14.80 -11.93
C ILE A 87 -5.13 13.98 -12.47
N THR A 88 -4.14 14.65 -13.05
CA THR A 88 -2.92 13.99 -13.53
C THR A 88 -2.00 13.61 -12.36
N LEU A 89 -1.09 12.66 -12.60
CA LEU A 89 -0.16 12.20 -11.58
C LEU A 89 0.70 13.34 -11.03
N ASP A 90 1.20 14.21 -11.89
CA ASP A 90 1.98 15.39 -11.52
C ASP A 90 1.23 16.29 -10.51
N LYS A 91 0.00 16.68 -10.85
CA LYS A 91 -0.85 17.49 -9.97
C LYS A 91 -1.21 16.76 -8.66
N LEU A 92 -1.43 15.43 -8.72
CA LEU A 92 -1.70 14.64 -7.53
C LEU A 92 -0.47 14.55 -6.62
N ARG A 93 0.74 14.45 -7.21
CA ARG A 93 1.99 14.45 -6.45
C ARG A 93 2.18 15.75 -5.66
N GLN A 94 1.83 16.89 -6.25
CA GLN A 94 1.90 18.18 -5.57
C GLN A 94 0.86 18.34 -4.46
N LYS A 95 -0.34 17.79 -4.67
CA LYS A 95 -1.47 17.95 -3.76
C LYS A 95 -1.49 16.91 -2.62
N ALA A 96 -1.30 15.65 -2.94
CA ALA A 96 -1.41 14.53 -2.01
C ALA A 96 -0.59 13.32 -2.51
N PRO A 97 0.75 13.35 -2.37
CA PRO A 97 1.63 12.31 -2.92
C PRO A 97 1.38 10.92 -2.33
N GLU A 98 0.90 10.82 -1.11
CA GLU A 98 0.53 9.55 -0.47
C GLU A 98 -0.57 8.80 -1.21
N ARG A 99 -1.45 9.52 -1.90
CA ARG A 99 -2.55 8.92 -2.67
C ARG A 99 -2.08 8.11 -3.88
N ILE A 100 -0.93 8.44 -4.44
CA ILE A 100 -0.36 7.75 -5.60
C ILE A 100 -0.08 6.29 -5.23
N LEU A 101 0.69 6.08 -4.16
CA LEU A 101 1.01 4.74 -3.68
C LEU A 101 -0.23 4.02 -3.12
N HIS A 102 -1.05 4.72 -2.35
CA HIS A 102 -2.27 4.16 -1.79
C HIS A 102 -3.20 3.60 -2.88
N SER A 103 -3.41 4.34 -3.97
CA SER A 103 -4.24 3.90 -5.11
C SER A 103 -3.65 2.68 -5.82
N ALA A 104 -2.32 2.65 -5.99
CA ALA A 104 -1.63 1.52 -6.60
C ALA A 104 -1.77 0.25 -5.76
N VAL A 105 -1.55 0.33 -4.46
CA VAL A 105 -1.69 -0.81 -3.54
C VAL A 105 -3.15 -1.26 -3.42
N LYS A 106 -4.09 -0.32 -3.31
CA LYS A 106 -5.52 -0.62 -3.26
C LYS A 106 -5.99 -1.42 -4.47
N GLY A 107 -5.52 -1.08 -5.67
CA GLY A 107 -5.84 -1.82 -6.90
C GLY A 107 -5.30 -3.25 -6.93
N MET A 108 -4.26 -3.54 -6.16
CA MET A 108 -3.61 -4.87 -6.07
C MET A 108 -4.14 -5.74 -4.92
N ILE A 109 -4.97 -5.19 -4.05
CA ILE A 109 -5.60 -5.91 -2.94
C ILE A 109 -7.05 -6.26 -3.31
N PRO A 110 -7.57 -7.44 -2.92
CA PRO A 110 -8.97 -7.81 -3.17
C PRO A 110 -9.96 -6.79 -2.62
N HIS A 111 -11.02 -6.51 -3.38
CA HIS A 111 -12.06 -5.53 -3.04
C HIS A 111 -13.17 -6.18 -2.18
N ASN A 112 -12.80 -6.60 -0.99
CA ASN A 112 -13.72 -7.24 -0.03
C ASN A 112 -13.43 -6.73 1.40
N PRO A 113 -14.24 -7.09 2.42
CA PRO A 113 -13.99 -6.66 3.80
C PRO A 113 -12.60 -7.03 4.33
N LEU A 114 -12.10 -8.22 4.00
CA LEU A 114 -10.75 -8.66 4.39
C LEU A 114 -9.66 -7.81 3.72
N GLY A 115 -9.80 -7.52 2.43
CA GLY A 115 -8.87 -6.66 1.70
C GLY A 115 -8.84 -5.23 2.24
N ARG A 116 -9.97 -4.68 2.63
CA ARG A 116 -10.04 -3.36 3.30
C ARG A 116 -9.34 -3.38 4.66
N ALA A 117 -9.47 -4.47 5.42
CA ALA A 117 -8.74 -4.64 6.69
C ALA A 117 -7.22 -4.71 6.46
N CYS A 118 -6.78 -5.44 5.43
CA CYS A 118 -5.36 -5.48 5.04
C CYS A 118 -4.84 -4.09 4.65
N LEU A 119 -5.61 -3.32 3.88
CA LEU A 119 -5.21 -1.99 3.44
C LEU A 119 -5.04 -0.99 4.60
N ARG A 120 -5.81 -1.12 5.67
CA ARG A 120 -5.68 -0.27 6.87
C ARG A 120 -4.32 -0.42 7.58
N LYS A 121 -3.63 -1.51 7.36
CA LYS A 121 -2.28 -1.76 7.91
C LYS A 121 -1.17 -1.01 7.14
N LEU A 122 -1.49 -0.41 6.01
CA LEU A 122 -0.59 0.45 5.26
C LEU A 122 -0.64 1.87 5.82
N LYS A 123 0.51 2.38 6.21
CA LYS A 123 0.71 3.77 6.67
C LYS A 123 1.71 4.45 5.74
N ILE A 124 1.32 5.54 5.12
CA ILE A 124 2.13 6.24 4.13
C ILE A 124 2.44 7.65 4.64
N PHE A 125 3.71 8.02 4.61
CA PHE A 125 4.20 9.33 5.01
C PHE A 125 4.96 9.99 3.85
N VAL A 126 4.75 11.27 3.68
CA VAL A 126 5.33 12.06 2.59
C VAL A 126 6.83 12.28 2.81
N GLY A 127 7.21 12.65 4.04
CA GLY A 127 8.59 12.92 4.42
C GLY A 127 9.36 11.69 4.92
N PRO A 128 10.60 11.89 5.41
CA PRO A 128 11.42 10.80 5.94
C PRO A 128 11.00 10.34 7.34
N GLU A 129 10.18 11.11 8.03
CA GLU A 129 9.74 10.83 9.40
C GLU A 129 8.37 10.16 9.44
N HIS A 130 8.14 9.31 10.44
CA HIS A 130 6.86 8.67 10.69
C HIS A 130 6.50 8.70 12.18
N SER A 131 5.24 8.58 12.50
CA SER A 131 4.73 8.62 13.89
C SER A 131 4.74 7.26 14.62
N HIS A 132 5.27 6.21 13.99
CA HIS A 132 5.23 4.83 14.49
C HIS A 132 6.52 4.36 15.17
N ALA A 133 7.30 5.26 15.77
CA ALA A 133 8.54 4.92 16.48
C ALA A 133 8.30 3.97 17.66
N ALA A 134 7.17 4.09 18.35
CA ALA A 134 6.81 3.22 19.47
C ALA A 134 6.65 1.75 19.08
N GLN A 135 6.26 1.46 17.85
CA GLN A 135 6.11 0.11 17.31
C GLN A 135 7.44 -0.51 16.87
N GLN A 136 8.53 0.26 16.86
CA GLN A 136 9.87 -0.17 16.45
C GLN A 136 9.88 -0.95 15.12
N PRO A 137 9.43 -0.32 14.02
CA PRO A 137 9.36 -1.01 12.73
C PRO A 137 10.76 -1.40 12.25
N LYS A 138 10.87 -2.61 11.70
CA LYS A 138 12.12 -3.12 11.12
C LYS A 138 12.29 -2.57 9.71
N GLU A 139 13.51 -2.25 9.32
CA GLU A 139 13.79 -1.86 7.94
C GLU A 139 13.55 -3.03 6.98
N LEU A 140 12.88 -2.73 5.88
CA LEU A 140 12.59 -3.68 4.82
C LEU A 140 13.14 -3.15 3.49
N ASN A 141 14.16 -3.82 2.99
CA ASN A 141 14.72 -3.53 1.68
C ASN A 141 13.95 -4.30 0.59
N ILE A 142 13.32 -3.56 -0.27
CA ILE A 142 12.54 -4.08 -1.40
C ILE A 142 13.22 -3.69 -2.71
#